data_4d2747163226b433763599bfbd336adb
#
_entry.id   4d2747163226b433763599bfbd336adb
#
_cell.length_a   1.000
_cell.length_b   1.000
_cell.length_c   1.000
_cell.angle_alpha   90.00
_cell.angle_beta   90.00
_cell.angle_gamma   90.00
#
_symmetry.space_group_name_H-M   'P 1'
#
loop_
_entity.id
_entity.type
_entity.pdbx_description
1 polymer ?
#
loop_
_entity_poly.entity_id
_entity_poly.type
_entity_poly.pdbx_seq_one_letter_code
_entity_poly.pdbx_strand_id
1 'polypeptide(L)' 'MGKEMPFWEKLNLTIEEAAIYSNIGENKLRKLVEEAECPFVIFIGKKRIIKRKEFEKWNSKQYSI' A
#
# COMPACT_ATOMS: atom_id res chain seq x y z
N MET A 1 4.57 -23.96 -3.69
CA MET A 1 4.18 -23.52 -3.47
C MET A 1 3.61 -22.96 -3.47
N GLY A 2 3.64 -22.69 -3.42
CA GLY A 2 3.12 -21.71 -3.29
C GLY A 2 1.78 -21.29 -3.31
N LYS A 3 1.24 -21.29 -2.31
CA LYS A 3 -0.01 -20.66 -2.21
C LYS A 3 0.18 -19.22 -1.97
N GLU A 4 -0.43 -18.41 -2.81
CA GLU A 4 -0.40 -16.98 -2.64
C GLU A 4 -1.60 -16.56 -1.83
N MET A 5 -1.36 -15.77 -0.81
CA MET A 5 -2.46 -15.19 -0.05
C MET A 5 -3.12 -14.09 -0.86
N PRO A 6 -4.45 -13.99 -0.80
CA PRO A 6 -5.11 -12.84 -1.40
C PRO A 6 -4.64 -11.55 -0.74
N PHE A 7 -4.69 -10.46 -1.49
CA PHE A 7 -4.20 -9.18 -0.98
C PHE A 7 -4.90 -8.80 0.32
N TRP A 8 -6.18 -9.06 0.42
CA TRP A 8 -6.96 -8.64 1.60
C TRP A 8 -6.63 -9.44 2.85
N GLU A 9 -5.87 -10.53 2.70
CA GLU A 9 -5.42 -11.32 3.85
C GLU A 9 -3.98 -11.04 4.23
N LYS A 10 -3.26 -10.27 3.43
CA LYS A 10 -1.87 -9.95 3.73
C LYS A 10 -1.83 -8.79 4.71
N LEU A 11 -0.91 -8.87 5.66
CA LEU A 11 -0.70 -7.78 6.59
C LEU A 11 -0.06 -6.59 5.90
N ASN A 12 0.88 -6.86 5.02
CA ASN A 12 1.63 -5.83 4.30
C ASN A 12 1.58 -6.12 2.82
N LEU A 13 1.62 -5.06 2.01
CA LEU A 13 1.54 -5.16 0.56
C LEU A 13 2.74 -4.47 -0.06
N THR A 14 3.19 -4.99 -1.21
CA THR A 14 4.10 -4.22 -2.05
C THR A 14 3.33 -3.08 -2.70
N ILE A 15 4.07 -2.13 -3.27
CA ILE A 15 3.43 -1.02 -3.97
C ILE A 15 2.58 -1.54 -5.11
N GLU A 16 3.10 -2.53 -5.84
CA GLU A 16 2.36 -3.12 -6.96
C GLU A 16 1.07 -3.79 -6.50
N GLU A 17 1.16 -4.54 -5.40
CA GLU A 17 -0.03 -5.20 -4.85
C GLU A 17 -1.05 -4.18 -4.37
N ALA A 18 -0.58 -3.13 -3.72
CA ALA A 18 -1.48 -2.09 -3.24
C ALA A 18 -2.17 -1.38 -4.39
N ALA A 19 -1.45 -1.17 -5.50
CA ALA A 19 -2.04 -0.54 -6.67
C ALA A 19 -3.18 -1.38 -7.23
N ILE A 20 -2.98 -2.68 -7.32
CA ILE A 20 -4.01 -3.58 -7.80
C ILE A 20 -5.19 -3.62 -6.84
N TYR A 21 -4.89 -3.72 -5.55
CA TYR A 21 -5.92 -3.85 -4.51
C TYR A 21 -6.79 -2.61 -4.43
N SER A 22 -6.21 -1.43 -4.58
CA SER A 22 -6.91 -0.17 -4.38
C SER A 22 -7.37 0.48 -5.68
N ASN A 23 -6.89 -0.03 -6.81
CA ASN A 23 -7.15 0.58 -8.11
C ASN A 23 -6.56 1.99 -8.23
N ILE A 24 -5.56 2.31 -7.41
CA ILE A 24 -4.80 3.55 -7.52
C ILE A 24 -3.59 3.24 -8.38
N GLY A 25 -3.25 4.15 -9.29
CA GLY A 25 -2.11 3.92 -10.17
C GLY A 25 -0.82 3.75 -9.40
N GLU A 26 0.05 2.87 -9.89
CA GLU A 26 1.30 2.57 -9.22
C GLU A 26 2.18 3.81 -9.08
N ASN A 27 2.23 4.65 -10.11
CA ASN A 27 3.02 5.87 -10.06
C ASN A 27 2.53 6.82 -8.99
N LYS A 28 1.21 6.90 -8.84
CA LYS A 28 0.63 7.73 -7.80
C LYS A 28 1.01 7.21 -6.42
N LEU A 29 0.95 5.89 -6.22
CA LEU A 29 1.32 5.30 -4.96
C LEU A 29 2.80 5.51 -4.64
N ARG A 30 3.66 5.41 -5.65
CA ARG A 30 5.08 5.64 -5.44
C ARG A 30 5.33 7.05 -4.92
N LYS A 31 4.61 8.02 -5.45
CA LYS A 31 4.73 9.39 -4.97
C LYS A 31 4.21 9.52 -3.54
N LEU A 32 3.10 8.87 -3.24
CA LEU A 32 2.52 8.95 -1.90
C LEU A 32 3.44 8.38 -0.84
N VAL A 33 4.09 7.24 -1.12
CA VAL A 33 4.95 6.62 -0.12
C VAL A 33 6.27 7.37 0.05
N GLU A 34 6.62 8.27 -0.87
CA GLU A 34 7.81 9.08 -0.71
C GLU A 34 7.58 10.29 0.19
N GLU A 35 6.34 10.60 0.50
CA GLU A 35 6.06 11.72 1.38
C GLU A 35 6.44 11.38 2.82
N ALA A 36 7.01 12.36 3.51
CA ALA A 36 7.52 12.11 4.86
C ALA A 36 6.42 11.73 5.84
N GLU A 37 5.20 12.17 5.58
CA GLU A 37 4.09 11.95 6.49
C GLU A 37 3.15 10.86 6.04
N CYS A 38 3.60 9.99 5.13
CA CYS A 38 2.75 8.91 4.65
C CYS A 38 2.41 7.98 5.81
N PRO A 39 1.12 7.81 6.15
CA PRO A 39 0.76 7.05 7.36
C PRO A 39 0.76 5.56 7.18
N PHE A 40 0.84 5.07 5.95
CA PHE A 40 0.67 3.64 5.70
C PHE A 40 1.92 2.96 5.15
N VAL A 41 3.05 3.65 5.11
CA VAL A 41 4.28 3.05 4.60
C VAL A 41 5.15 2.59 5.76
N ILE A 42 5.80 1.43 5.59
CA ILE A 42 6.86 1.01 6.50
C ILE A 42 8.07 0.66 5.66
N PHE A 43 9.22 0.72 6.29
CA PHE A 43 10.46 0.37 5.62
C PHE A 43 10.94 -0.97 6.16
N ILE A 44 11.16 -1.92 5.26
CA ILE A 44 11.74 -3.21 5.61
C ILE A 44 13.03 -3.29 4.83
N GLY A 45 14.15 -3.08 5.54
CA GLY A 45 15.43 -2.94 4.88
C GLY A 45 15.40 -1.73 3.97
N LYS A 46 15.61 -1.93 2.69
CA LYS A 46 15.58 -0.85 1.71
C LYS A 46 14.27 -0.76 0.95
N LYS A 47 13.29 -1.60 1.32
CA LYS A 47 12.04 -1.65 0.59
C LYS A 47 10.98 -0.84 1.32
N ARG A 48 10.14 -0.17 0.55
CA ARG A 48 8.96 0.49 1.08
C ARG A 48 7.79 -0.46 0.91
N ILE A 49 7.14 -0.79 2.02
CA ILE A 49 6.03 -1.73 2.05
C ILE A 49 4.83 -0.99 2.61
N ILE A 50 3.65 -1.34 2.12
CA ILE A 50 2.43 -0.66 2.52
C ILE A 50 1.72 -1.50 3.56
N LYS A 51 1.41 -0.88 4.71
CA LYS A 51 0.63 -1.54 5.76
C LYS A 51 -0.84 -1.53 5.33
N ARG A 52 -1.37 -2.71 5.06
CA ARG A 52 -2.71 -2.82 4.46
C ARG A 52 -3.78 -2.12 5.28
N LYS A 53 -3.81 -2.36 6.59
CA LYS A 53 -4.86 -1.79 7.42
C LYS A 53 -4.78 -0.28 7.50
N GLU A 54 -3.58 0.26 7.61
CA GLU A 54 -3.42 1.72 7.64
C GLU A 54 -3.76 2.33 6.30
N PHE A 55 -3.40 1.62 5.23
CA PHE A 55 -3.72 2.07 3.89
C PHE A 55 -5.24 2.10 3.68
N GLU A 56 -5.93 1.10 4.17
CA GLU A 56 -7.39 1.06 4.06
C GLU A 56 -8.03 2.21 4.83
N LYS A 57 -7.53 2.50 6.03
CA LYS A 57 -8.02 3.63 6.80
C LYS A 57 -7.80 4.95 6.08
N TRP A 58 -6.59 5.12 5.56
CA TRP A 58 -6.26 6.35 4.84
C TRP A 58 -7.16 6.50 3.63
N ASN A 59 -7.31 5.41 2.87
CA ASN A 59 -8.09 5.46 1.65
C ASN A 59 -9.56 5.77 1.91
N SER A 60 -10.08 5.27 3.01
CA SER A 60 -11.49 5.47 3.33
C SER A 60 -11.83 6.93 3.61
N LYS A 61 -10.82 7.73 3.91
CA LYS A 61 -11.00 9.16 4.19
C LYS A 61 -10.82 10.03 2.94
N GLN A 62 -10.44 9.42 1.82
CA GLN A 62 -10.17 10.19 0.60
C GLN A 62 -11.38 10.19 -0.30
N TYR A 63 -11.67 11.34 -0.87
CA TYR A 63 -12.71 11.46 -1.90
C TYR A 63 -12.10 11.64 -3.27
N SER A 64 -10.87 12.13 -3.33
CA SER A 64 -10.12 12.18 -4.57
C SER A 64 -8.63 12.16 -4.24
N ILE A 65 -7.89 11.64 -5.15
CA ILE A 65 -6.45 11.47 -4.94
C ILE A 65 -5.68 12.11 -6.08
#